data_b31afe02f5702cfd43f18c7e208c568f
#
_entry.id   b31afe02f5702cfd43f18c7e208c568f
#
_cell.length_a   1.000
_cell.length_b   1.000
_cell.length_c   1.000
_cell.angle_alpha   90.00
_cell.angle_beta   90.00
_cell.angle_gamma   90.00
#
_symmetry.space_group_name_H-M   'P 1'
#
loop_
_entity.id
_entity.type
_entity.pdbx_description
1 polymer ?
#
loop_
_entity_poly.entity_id
_entity_poly.type
_entity_poly.pdbx_seq_one_letter_code
_entity_poly.pdbx_strand_id
1 'polypeptide(L)'
;MPAPSVPPALDALRTRIARLEGQGARARGVLPFGLPALDRRLPGLGLGCLHEVAGGGNGAVDGAAAACFAAGIAARLPGQVLWCVTEADLFAPGLEQAGLPPDRVIFVEAGDDVAVLACMEEGLR
;
A
#
# COMPACT_ATOMS: atom_id res chain seq x y z
N MET A 1 -35.97 -12.70 13.63
CA MET A 1 -35.74 -11.28 13.96
C MET A 1 -35.26 -10.58 12.70
N PRO A 2 -35.97 -9.60 12.16
CA PRO A 2 -35.44 -8.78 11.06
C PRO A 2 -34.27 -7.97 11.60
N ALA A 3 -33.20 -7.88 10.79
CA ALA A 3 -32.06 -7.03 11.10
C ALA A 3 -32.51 -5.57 11.28
N PRO A 4 -31.94 -4.79 12.23
CA PRO A 4 -32.32 -3.41 12.43
C PRO A 4 -32.09 -2.62 11.12
N SER A 5 -33.15 -1.99 10.62
CA SER A 5 -33.05 -1.11 9.45
C SER A 5 -32.17 0.09 9.79
N VAL A 6 -31.12 0.27 9.00
CA VAL A 6 -30.22 1.43 9.15
C VAL A 6 -31.01 2.72 8.87
N PRO A 7 -30.92 3.75 9.74
CA PRO A 7 -31.61 5.01 9.49
C PRO A 7 -31.23 5.63 8.16
N PRO A 8 -32.19 6.19 7.37
CA PRO A 8 -31.91 6.78 6.05
C PRO A 8 -30.81 7.86 6.06
N ALA A 9 -30.68 8.58 7.16
CA ALA A 9 -29.62 9.59 7.33
C ALA A 9 -28.21 8.97 7.39
N LEU A 10 -28.08 7.80 7.98
CA LEU A 10 -26.81 7.07 8.06
C LEU A 10 -26.38 6.52 6.67
N ASP A 11 -27.31 6.02 5.89
CA ASP A 11 -27.03 5.56 4.54
C ASP A 11 -26.65 6.71 3.59
N ALA A 12 -27.31 7.87 3.72
CA ALA A 12 -26.95 9.07 2.98
C ALA A 12 -25.53 9.56 3.34
N LEU A 13 -25.18 9.51 4.64
CA LEU A 13 -23.85 9.89 5.11
C LEU A 13 -22.78 8.92 4.61
N ARG A 14 -23.01 7.61 4.70
CA ARG A 14 -22.11 6.58 4.15
C ARG A 14 -21.87 6.76 2.66
N THR A 15 -22.92 7.03 1.89
CA THR A 15 -22.83 7.30 0.45
C THR A 15 -22.00 8.55 0.16
N ARG A 16 -22.16 9.61 0.96
CA ARG A 16 -21.37 10.83 0.83
C ARG A 16 -19.91 10.62 1.18
N ILE A 17 -19.61 9.92 2.25
CA ILE A 17 -18.25 9.53 2.66
C ILE A 17 -17.59 8.70 1.55
N ALA A 18 -18.27 7.67 1.05
CA ALA A 18 -17.76 6.82 -0.01
C ALA A 18 -17.44 7.58 -1.30
N ARG A 19 -18.20 8.64 -1.63
CA ARG A 19 -17.89 9.53 -2.76
C ARG A 19 -16.65 10.38 -2.50
N LEU A 20 -16.47 10.89 -1.28
CA LEU A 20 -15.31 11.68 -0.88
C LEU A 20 -14.03 10.85 -0.79
N GLU A 21 -14.15 9.59 -0.36
CA GLU A 21 -13.04 8.62 -0.28
C GLU A 21 -12.66 8.02 -1.65
N GLY A 22 -13.26 8.47 -2.74
CA GLY A 22 -12.92 8.05 -4.09
C GLY A 22 -13.28 6.60 -4.39
N GLN A 23 -14.56 6.29 -4.54
CA GLN A 23 -15.04 4.97 -5.01
C GLN A 23 -14.43 4.50 -6.35
N GLY A 24 -13.75 5.38 -7.08
CA GLY A 24 -12.98 5.04 -8.26
C GLY A 24 -11.85 4.02 -8.02
N ALA A 25 -11.34 3.94 -6.79
CA ALA A 25 -10.30 2.99 -6.43
C ALA A 25 -10.82 1.54 -6.32
N ARG A 26 -12.04 1.34 -5.82
CA ARG A 26 -12.67 0.01 -5.77
C ARG A 26 -12.98 -0.58 -7.15
N ALA A 27 -13.14 0.27 -8.16
CA ALA A 27 -13.36 -0.15 -9.54
C ALA A 27 -12.12 -0.77 -10.20
N ARG A 28 -10.92 -0.60 -9.63
CA ARG A 28 -9.67 -1.13 -10.16
C ARG A 28 -9.32 -2.53 -9.66
N GLY A 29 -10.10 -3.07 -8.73
CA GLY A 29 -9.90 -4.40 -8.17
C GLY A 29 -9.15 -4.42 -6.83
N VAL A 30 -8.93 -5.62 -6.34
CA VAL A 30 -8.32 -5.90 -5.04
C VAL A 30 -7.23 -6.94 -5.22
N LEU A 31 -6.08 -6.72 -4.61
CA LEU A 31 -4.99 -7.67 -4.51
C LEU A 31 -5.10 -8.44 -3.19
N PRO A 32 -5.32 -9.77 -3.20
CA PRO A 32 -5.27 -10.57 -1.98
C PRO A 32 -3.90 -10.50 -1.32
N PHE A 33 -3.83 -10.67 0.00
CA PHE A 33 -2.55 -10.70 0.72
C PHE A 33 -1.72 -11.95 0.38
N GLY A 34 -2.36 -13.01 -0.08
CA GLY A 34 -1.72 -14.29 -0.33
C GLY A 34 -1.50 -15.12 0.95
N LEU A 35 -2.11 -14.69 2.04
CA LEU A 35 -2.10 -15.36 3.33
C LEU A 35 -3.52 -15.79 3.68
N PRO A 36 -3.83 -17.12 3.63
CA PRO A 36 -5.22 -17.59 3.81
C PRO A 36 -5.88 -17.12 5.11
N ALA A 37 -5.10 -16.92 6.17
CA ALA A 37 -5.62 -16.42 7.45
C ALA A 37 -6.09 -14.97 7.38
N LEU A 38 -5.40 -14.12 6.60
CA LEU A 38 -5.78 -12.73 6.35
C LEU A 38 -6.88 -12.63 5.30
N ASP A 39 -6.76 -13.35 4.20
CA ASP A 39 -7.68 -13.28 3.06
C ASP A 39 -9.10 -13.75 3.40
N ARG A 40 -9.25 -14.57 4.45
CA ARG A 40 -10.57 -14.93 5.00
C ARG A 40 -11.22 -13.80 5.81
N ARG A 41 -10.46 -12.84 6.30
CA ARG A 41 -10.94 -11.77 7.18
C ARG A 41 -10.97 -10.41 6.51
N LEU A 42 -10.09 -10.19 5.55
CA LEU A 42 -9.90 -8.92 4.87
C LEU A 42 -10.03 -9.13 3.36
N PRO A 43 -10.64 -8.18 2.65
CA PRO A 43 -10.85 -8.30 1.20
C PRO A 43 -9.55 -8.20 0.39
N GLY A 44 -8.44 -7.80 0.99
CA GLY A 44 -7.18 -7.49 0.34
C GLY A 44 -6.92 -5.99 0.20
N LEU A 45 -5.88 -5.65 -0.56
CA LEU A 45 -5.47 -4.28 -0.83
C LEU A 45 -6.18 -3.74 -2.08
N GLY A 46 -6.87 -2.62 -1.95
CA GLY A 46 -7.48 -1.94 -3.10
C GLY A 46 -6.41 -1.45 -4.07
N LEU A 47 -6.56 -1.74 -5.36
CA LEU A 47 -5.67 -1.25 -6.41
C LEU A 47 -5.95 0.22 -6.72
N GLY A 48 -4.89 1.00 -6.99
CA GLY A 48 -4.98 2.43 -7.26
C GLY A 48 -5.34 3.27 -6.03
N CYS A 49 -5.01 2.79 -4.84
CA CYS A 49 -5.19 3.47 -3.57
C CYS A 49 -3.85 3.79 -2.92
N LEU A 50 -3.86 4.75 -2.00
CA LEU A 50 -2.76 4.97 -1.07
C LEU A 50 -2.92 4.00 0.10
N HIS A 51 -1.83 3.31 0.45
CA HIS A 51 -1.76 2.42 1.59
C HIS A 51 -0.61 2.83 2.50
N GLU A 52 -0.79 2.65 3.79
CA GLU A 52 0.25 2.80 4.79
C GLU A 52 0.60 1.44 5.40
N VAL A 53 1.90 1.13 5.46
CA VAL A 53 2.43 -0.04 6.16
C VAL A 53 3.36 0.47 7.25
N ALA A 54 2.89 0.45 8.49
CA ALA A 54 3.66 0.88 9.64
C ALA A 54 4.24 -0.33 10.38
N GLY A 55 5.48 -0.20 10.80
CA GLY A 55 6.10 -1.14 11.75
C GLY A 55 5.62 -0.89 13.19
N GLY A 56 6.03 -1.77 14.10
CA GLY A 56 5.83 -1.59 15.53
C GLY A 56 6.85 -0.63 16.16
N GLY A 57 7.14 -0.82 17.45
CA GLY A 57 8.01 0.07 18.22
C GLY A 57 9.51 -0.28 18.20
N ASN A 58 9.94 -1.31 17.45
CA ASN A 58 11.31 -1.82 17.48
C ASN A 58 12.25 -1.20 16.40
N GLY A 59 11.96 0.01 15.95
CA GLY A 59 12.84 0.78 15.06
C GLY A 59 13.20 0.06 13.75
N ALA A 60 14.49 -0.19 13.54
CA ALA A 60 15.00 -0.75 12.28
C ALA A 60 14.46 -2.15 11.94
N VAL A 61 14.20 -3.00 12.93
CA VAL A 61 13.67 -4.36 12.71
C VAL A 61 12.25 -4.29 12.13
N ASP A 62 11.40 -3.49 12.73
CA ASP A 62 10.02 -3.33 12.27
C ASP A 62 9.95 -2.57 10.94
N GLY A 63 10.86 -1.60 10.72
CA GLY A 63 11.02 -0.92 9.45
C GLY A 63 11.42 -1.87 8.32
N ALA A 64 12.36 -2.77 8.57
CA ALA A 64 12.76 -3.79 7.61
C ALA A 64 11.61 -4.77 7.30
N ALA A 65 10.84 -5.18 8.30
CA ALA A 65 9.68 -6.04 8.12
C ALA A 65 8.60 -5.35 7.27
N ALA A 66 8.32 -4.07 7.51
CA ALA A 66 7.39 -3.27 6.72
C ALA A 66 7.85 -3.13 5.26
N ALA A 67 9.15 -2.88 5.03
CA ALA A 67 9.73 -2.81 3.69
C ALA A 67 9.63 -4.15 2.94
N CYS A 68 9.94 -5.27 3.59
CA CYS A 68 9.78 -6.61 3.01
C CYS A 68 8.32 -6.93 2.68
N PHE A 69 7.39 -6.55 3.53
CA PHE A 69 5.96 -6.72 3.26
C PHE A 69 5.51 -5.90 2.03
N ALA A 70 5.91 -4.63 1.95
CA ALA A 70 5.62 -3.78 0.80
C ALA A 70 6.26 -4.32 -0.49
N ALA A 71 7.51 -4.81 -0.42
CA ALA A 71 8.18 -5.44 -1.55
C ALA A 71 7.45 -6.70 -2.04
N GLY A 72 6.97 -7.54 -1.14
CA GLY A 72 6.18 -8.73 -1.47
C GLY A 72 4.86 -8.39 -2.16
N ILE A 73 4.23 -7.28 -1.80
CA ILE A 73 3.04 -6.76 -2.50
C ILE A 73 3.43 -6.27 -3.90
N ALA A 74 4.44 -5.41 -3.99
CA ALA A 74 4.91 -4.84 -5.25
C ALA A 74 5.38 -5.92 -6.25
N ALA A 75 5.98 -7.01 -5.74
CA ALA A 75 6.41 -8.16 -6.55
C ALA A 75 5.26 -8.82 -7.30
N ARG A 76 4.05 -8.78 -6.76
CA ARG A 76 2.85 -9.39 -7.37
C ARG A 76 2.09 -8.44 -8.31
N LEU A 77 2.49 -7.20 -8.37
CA LEU A 77 1.95 -6.21 -9.30
C LEU A 77 2.80 -6.15 -10.57
N PRO A 78 2.22 -5.88 -11.74
CA PRO A 78 2.98 -5.70 -12.96
C PRO A 78 3.69 -4.34 -13.00
N GLY A 79 4.75 -4.23 -13.84
CA GLY A 79 5.42 -2.98 -14.15
C GLY A 79 6.57 -2.63 -13.23
N GLN A 80 7.07 -1.42 -13.38
CA GLN A 80 8.15 -0.86 -12.58
C GLN A 80 7.66 -0.38 -11.23
N VAL A 81 8.53 -0.43 -10.23
CA VAL A 81 8.29 0.06 -8.88
C VAL A 81 9.19 1.26 -8.63
N LEU A 82 8.61 2.41 -8.38
CA LEU A 82 9.35 3.57 -7.90
C LEU A 82 9.45 3.49 -6.37
N TRP A 83 10.68 3.37 -5.88
CA TRP A 83 10.97 3.27 -4.45
C TRP A 83 11.73 4.50 -3.98
N CYS A 84 11.04 5.41 -3.31
CA CYS A 84 11.61 6.65 -2.81
C CYS A 84 11.94 6.53 -1.33
N VAL A 85 13.15 6.89 -0.95
CA VAL A 85 13.62 6.89 0.43
C VAL A 85 14.31 8.22 0.77
N THR A 86 14.34 8.55 2.05
CA THR A 86 15.11 9.71 2.53
C THR A 86 16.60 9.41 2.57
N GLU A 87 16.98 8.20 2.96
CA GLU A 87 18.35 7.74 3.09
C GLU A 87 18.49 6.32 2.53
N ALA A 88 19.69 5.96 2.10
CA ALA A 88 19.98 4.64 1.54
C ALA A 88 20.10 3.57 2.63
N ASP A 89 18.99 3.24 3.28
CA ASP A 89 18.91 2.22 4.31
C ASP A 89 18.30 0.89 3.82
N LEU A 90 17.95 0.81 2.54
CA LEU A 90 17.28 -0.34 1.96
C LEU A 90 18.29 -1.39 1.49
N PHE A 91 18.12 -2.62 1.96
CA PHE A 91 18.94 -3.76 1.56
C PHE A 91 18.33 -4.47 0.33
N ALA A 92 18.86 -4.18 -0.86
CA ALA A 92 18.36 -4.71 -2.13
C ALA A 92 18.22 -6.25 -2.19
N PRO A 93 19.17 -7.07 -1.66
CA PRO A 93 18.99 -8.52 -1.61
C PRO A 93 17.77 -8.97 -0.80
N GLY A 94 17.36 -8.21 0.22
CA GLY A 94 16.14 -8.47 0.99
C GLY A 94 14.87 -8.28 0.16
N LEU A 95 14.84 -7.28 -0.72
CA LEU A 95 13.73 -7.06 -1.65
C LEU A 95 13.63 -8.20 -2.67
N GLU A 96 14.75 -8.65 -3.19
CA GLU A 96 14.82 -9.78 -4.12
C GLU A 96 14.32 -11.08 -3.47
N GLN A 97 14.69 -11.35 -2.22
CA GLN A 97 14.15 -12.47 -1.44
C GLN A 97 12.64 -12.36 -1.20
N ALA A 98 12.10 -11.15 -1.10
CA ALA A 98 10.66 -10.91 -1.04
C ALA A 98 9.95 -11.07 -2.40
N GLY A 99 10.69 -11.35 -3.48
CA GLY A 99 10.18 -11.57 -4.82
C GLY A 99 10.23 -10.34 -5.74
N LEU A 100 10.82 -9.22 -5.29
CA LEU A 100 10.95 -8.00 -6.08
C LEU A 100 12.39 -7.87 -6.62
N PRO A 101 12.63 -8.24 -7.89
CA PRO A 101 13.97 -8.20 -8.46
C PRO A 101 14.43 -6.76 -8.73
N PRO A 102 15.75 -6.49 -8.68
CA PRO A 102 16.31 -5.14 -8.80
C PRO A 102 16.00 -4.43 -10.12
N ASP A 103 15.88 -5.17 -11.21
CA ASP A 103 15.57 -4.65 -12.55
C ASP A 103 14.15 -4.07 -12.67
N ARG A 104 13.29 -4.37 -11.70
CA ARG A 104 11.94 -3.80 -11.60
C ARG A 104 11.87 -2.56 -10.71
N VAL A 105 12.95 -2.19 -10.03
CA VAL A 105 12.95 -1.10 -9.05
C VAL A 105 13.72 0.11 -9.58
N ILE A 106 13.04 1.24 -9.64
CA ILE A 106 13.68 2.54 -9.80
C ILE A 106 13.85 3.11 -8.40
N PHE A 107 15.10 3.14 -7.94
CA PHE A 107 15.44 3.55 -6.59
C PHE A 107 15.83 5.02 -6.55
N VAL A 108 15.19 5.79 -5.68
CA VAL A 108 15.45 7.22 -5.53
C VAL A 108 15.76 7.55 -4.08
N GLU A 109 16.97 8.00 -3.83
CA GLU A 109 17.37 8.60 -2.56
C GLU A 109 17.13 10.11 -2.63
N ALA A 110 16.07 10.56 -1.98
CA ALA A 110 15.58 11.92 -2.12
C ALA A 110 16.14 12.89 -1.07
N GLY A 111 16.67 12.38 0.04
CA GLY A 111 17.33 13.15 1.07
C GLY A 111 16.42 13.65 2.20
N ASP A 112 15.19 14.03 1.91
CA ASP A 112 14.22 14.47 2.92
C ASP A 112 12.79 14.11 2.54
N ASP A 113 11.85 14.25 3.48
CA ASP A 113 10.44 13.88 3.30
C ASP A 113 9.75 14.71 2.21
N VAL A 114 10.11 15.98 2.06
CA VAL A 114 9.51 16.86 1.05
C VAL A 114 9.92 16.40 -0.35
N ALA A 115 11.18 16.05 -0.52
CA ALA A 115 11.69 15.53 -1.79
C ALA A 115 11.13 14.14 -2.09
N VAL A 116 10.93 13.26 -1.10
CA VAL A 116 10.23 11.98 -1.27
C VAL A 116 8.82 12.19 -1.82
N LEU A 117 8.05 13.10 -1.23
CA LEU A 117 6.69 13.40 -1.70
C LEU A 117 6.69 13.95 -3.13
N ALA A 118 7.63 14.84 -3.46
CA ALA A 118 7.78 15.38 -4.82
C ALA A 118 8.12 14.28 -5.85
N CYS A 119 9.03 13.36 -5.50
CA CYS A 119 9.38 12.22 -6.36
C CYS A 119 8.17 11.28 -6.56
N MET A 120 7.40 11.03 -5.51
CA MET A 120 6.17 10.22 -5.61
C MET A 120 5.13 10.88 -6.51
N GLU A 121 4.91 12.18 -6.37
CA GLU A 121 3.98 12.93 -7.23
C GLU A 121 4.40 12.84 -8.69
N GLU A 122 5.67 13.03 -9.00
CA GLU A 122 6.18 12.94 -10.37
C GLU A 122 6.06 11.53 -10.95
N GLY A 123 6.32 10.51 -10.14
CA GLY A 123 6.21 9.11 -10.55
C GLY A 123 4.76 8.64 -10.80
N LEU A 124 3.75 9.38 -10.32
CA LEU A 124 2.34 9.07 -10.51
C LEU A 124 1.72 9.79 -11.73
N ARG A 125 2.48 10.65 -12.41
CA ARG A 125 2.06 11.34 -13.65
C ARG A 125 2.28 10.47 -14.87
#